data_ea668b20841741926c4d1cea057f505e
#
_entry.id   ea668b20841741926c4d1cea057f505e
#
_cell.length_a   1.000
_cell.length_b   1.000
_cell.length_c   1.000
_cell.angle_alpha   90.00
_cell.angle_beta   90.00
_cell.angle_gamma   90.00
#
_symmetry.space_group_name_H-M   'P 1'
#
loop_
_entity.id
_entity.type
_entity.pdbx_description
1 polymer ?
#
loop_
_entity_poly.entity_id
_entity_poly.type
_entity_poly.pdbx_seq_one_letter_code
_entity_poly.pdbx_strand_id
1 'polypeptide(L)'
;FYYKGKITIKKPNDLLINNKKISGILQEKFTNSKKNFIIIGIGINLIKSPYIVGYPTTNFFELTNIKLDKKNVILRLQKIFENFIPKLVKFNLININKI
;
A
#
# COMPACT_ATOMS: atom_id res chain seq x y z
N PHE A 1 14.69 -7.85 0.93
CA PHE A 1 15.07 -6.59 0.29
C PHE A 1 14.83 -5.42 1.23
N TYR A 2 15.76 -4.50 1.29
CA TYR A 2 15.68 -3.31 2.14
C TYR A 2 16.07 -2.06 1.34
N TYR A 3 15.17 -1.08 1.28
CA TYR A 3 15.43 0.18 0.58
C TYR A 3 15.77 1.27 1.60
N LYS A 4 16.90 1.96 1.41
CA LYS A 4 17.39 3.00 2.31
C LYS A 4 16.99 4.43 1.89
N GLY A 5 16.10 4.58 0.93
CA GLY A 5 15.65 5.90 0.51
C GLY A 5 14.83 6.60 1.60
N LYS A 6 14.67 7.90 1.45
CA LYS A 6 13.88 8.68 2.38
C LYS A 6 12.40 8.41 2.20
N ILE A 7 11.76 7.86 3.24
CA ILE A 7 10.33 7.58 3.25
C ILE A 7 9.63 8.62 4.10
N THR A 8 8.63 9.27 3.53
CA THR A 8 7.82 10.26 4.24
C THR A 8 6.34 9.95 4.05
N ILE A 9 5.54 10.41 5.00
CA ILE A 9 4.09 10.29 4.92
C ILE A 9 3.52 11.66 4.59
N LYS A 10 2.75 11.72 3.51
CA LYS A 10 2.00 12.92 3.16
C LYS A 10 0.55 12.69 3.50
N LYS A 11 0.06 13.46 4.47
CA LYS A 11 -1.35 13.35 4.87
C LYS A 11 -2.29 13.69 3.72
N PRO A 12 -3.46 13.05 3.67
CA PRO A 12 -3.95 12.12 4.70
C PRO A 12 -3.44 10.69 4.57
N ASN A 13 -2.98 10.24 3.40
CA ASN A 13 -2.85 8.81 3.17
C ASN A 13 -1.82 8.41 2.09
N ASP A 14 -0.84 9.25 1.81
CA ASP A 14 0.16 8.97 0.79
C ASP A 14 1.52 8.68 1.40
N LEU A 15 2.22 7.71 0.82
CA LEU A 15 3.63 7.45 1.11
C LEU A 15 4.50 7.96 -0.04
N LEU A 16 5.52 8.70 0.32
CA LEU A 16 6.47 9.26 -0.63
C LEU A 16 7.85 8.67 -0.39
N ILE A 17 8.58 8.48 -1.47
CA ILE A 17 10.00 8.18 -1.43
C ILE A 17 10.71 9.26 -2.22
N ASN A 18 11.66 9.94 -1.58
CA ASN A 18 12.38 11.07 -2.18
C ASN A 18 11.41 12.11 -2.76
N ASN A 19 10.35 12.42 -2.00
CA ASN A 19 9.31 13.39 -2.36
C ASN A 19 8.46 13.00 -3.58
N LYS A 20 8.47 11.71 -3.96
CA LYS A 20 7.62 11.20 -5.04
C LYS A 20 6.69 10.13 -4.50
N LYS A 21 5.43 10.21 -4.87
CA LYS A 21 4.43 9.26 -4.38
C LYS A 21 4.67 7.86 -4.93
N ILE A 22 4.74 6.88 -4.04
CA ILE A 22 4.86 5.47 -4.40
C ILE A 22 3.63 4.66 -3.99
N SER A 23 2.90 5.11 -2.99
CA SER A 23 1.77 4.35 -2.45
C SER A 23 0.69 5.27 -1.93
N GLY A 24 -0.55 4.84 -2.07
CA GLY A 24 -1.70 5.46 -1.43
C GLY A 24 -2.42 4.44 -0.58
N ILE A 25 -2.94 4.87 0.56
CA ILE A 25 -3.66 4.02 1.50
C ILE A 25 -5.02 4.64 1.77
N LEU A 26 -6.09 3.88 1.50
CA LEU A 26 -7.45 4.30 1.79
C LEU A 26 -8.01 3.46 2.93
N GLN A 27 -8.69 4.13 3.85
CA GLN A 27 -9.36 3.46 4.96
C GLN A 27 -10.83 3.83 4.94
N GLU A 28 -11.69 2.82 5.01
CA GLU A 28 -13.13 3.01 5.10
C GLU A 28 -13.67 2.20 6.26
N LYS A 29 -14.50 2.85 7.08
CA LYS A 29 -15.19 2.19 8.19
C LYS A 29 -16.66 2.05 7.84
N PHE A 30 -17.21 0.85 8.05
CA PHE A 30 -18.64 0.66 7.93
C PHE A 30 -19.16 -0.30 8.98
N THR A 31 -20.46 -0.19 9.25
CA THR A 31 -21.14 -1.02 10.25
C THR A 31 -22.19 -1.87 9.55
N ASN A 32 -22.20 -3.15 9.83
CA ASN A 32 -23.20 -4.09 9.33
C ASN A 32 -23.60 -5.02 10.46
N SER A 33 -24.92 -5.11 10.73
CA SER A 33 -25.48 -6.02 11.75
C SER A 33 -24.75 -5.93 13.10
N LYS A 34 -24.56 -4.73 13.61
CA LYS A 34 -23.87 -4.45 14.87
C LYS A 34 -22.37 -4.77 14.88
N LYS A 35 -21.80 -5.09 13.72
CA LYS A 35 -20.37 -5.31 13.60
C LYS A 35 -19.72 -4.11 12.89
N ASN A 36 -18.56 -3.72 13.36
CA ASN A 36 -17.77 -2.68 12.75
C ASN A 36 -16.67 -3.31 11.90
N PHE A 37 -16.52 -2.79 10.69
CA PHE A 37 -15.50 -3.25 9.74
C PHE A 37 -14.64 -2.08 9.32
N ILE A 38 -13.39 -2.36 9.08
CA ILE A 38 -12.47 -1.43 8.45
C ILE A 38 -11.96 -2.09 7.17
N ILE A 39 -12.10 -1.38 6.06
CA ILE A 39 -11.49 -1.78 4.80
C ILE A 39 -10.27 -0.92 4.59
N ILE A 40 -9.12 -1.55 4.38
CA ILE A 40 -7.88 -0.86 4.08
C ILE A 40 -7.47 -1.23 2.66
N GLY A 41 -7.50 -0.23 1.77
CA GLY A 41 -7.01 -0.38 0.41
C GLY A 41 -5.59 0.17 0.32
N ILE A 42 -4.69 -0.63 -0.23
CA ILE A 42 -3.29 -0.23 -0.39
C ILE A 42 -2.94 -0.32 -1.87
N GLY A 43 -2.58 0.82 -2.48
CA GLY A 43 -2.03 0.85 -3.81
C GLY A 43 -0.54 1.10 -3.75
N ILE A 44 0.24 0.25 -4.40
CA ILE A 44 1.69 0.40 -4.46
C ILE A 44 2.13 0.37 -5.92
N ASN A 45 2.91 1.38 -6.31
CA ASN A 45 3.47 1.43 -7.65
C ASN A 45 4.70 0.51 -7.71
N LEU A 46 4.56 -0.66 -8.31
CA LEU A 46 5.64 -1.63 -8.37
C LEU A 46 6.52 -1.46 -9.60
N ILE A 47 5.93 -1.36 -10.79
CA ILE A 47 6.66 -1.32 -12.06
C ILE A 47 6.38 -0.04 -12.83
N LYS A 48 5.17 0.48 -12.75
CA LYS A 48 4.74 1.68 -13.46
C LYS A 48 4.26 2.74 -12.48
N SER A 49 4.39 3.99 -12.88
CA SER A 49 3.91 5.12 -12.10
C SER A 49 2.78 5.81 -12.86
N PRO A 50 1.65 6.12 -12.19
CA PRO A 50 0.61 6.92 -12.83
C PRO A 50 1.11 8.34 -13.04
N TYR A 51 0.72 8.95 -14.14
CA TYR A 51 1.00 10.35 -14.38
C TYR A 51 -0.07 11.19 -13.69
N ILE A 52 0.36 12.04 -12.76
CA ILE A 52 -0.52 12.97 -12.04
C ILE A 52 0.05 14.37 -12.21
N VAL A 53 -0.75 15.26 -12.78
CA VAL A 53 -0.33 16.65 -13.01
C VAL A 53 0.01 17.31 -11.67
N GLY A 54 1.21 17.89 -11.58
CA GLY A 54 1.65 18.60 -10.38
C GLY A 54 1.97 17.72 -9.19
N TYR A 55 1.96 16.41 -9.35
CA TYR A 55 2.23 15.49 -8.24
C TYR A 55 3.20 14.40 -8.70
N PRO A 56 4.50 14.54 -8.38
CA PRO A 56 5.49 13.54 -8.80
C PRO A 56 5.21 12.16 -8.23
N THR A 57 5.36 11.14 -9.04
CA THR A 57 5.17 9.75 -8.67
C THR A 57 6.41 8.94 -8.99
N THR A 58 6.56 7.80 -8.32
CA THR A 58 7.64 6.87 -8.57
C THR A 58 7.13 5.44 -8.44
N ASN A 59 7.98 4.47 -8.73
CA ASN A 59 7.66 3.07 -8.56
C ASN A 59 8.90 2.32 -8.08
N PHE A 60 8.68 1.12 -7.59
CA PHE A 60 9.73 0.32 -7.00
C PHE A 60 10.80 -0.08 -8.01
N PHE A 61 10.39 -0.39 -9.24
CA PHE A 61 11.32 -0.76 -10.29
C PHE A 61 12.24 0.40 -10.66
N GLU A 62 11.69 1.60 -10.78
CA GLU A 62 12.48 2.81 -11.06
C GLU A 62 13.54 3.05 -9.99
N LEU A 63 13.17 2.84 -8.73
CA LEU A 63 14.07 3.09 -7.60
C LEU A 63 15.14 2.03 -7.41
N THR A 64 14.84 0.77 -7.72
CA THR A 64 15.70 -0.36 -7.34
C THR A 64 16.17 -1.20 -8.50
N ASN A 65 15.59 -1.02 -9.68
CA ASN A 65 15.80 -1.88 -10.84
C ASN A 65 15.40 -3.34 -10.62
N ILE A 66 14.54 -3.58 -9.62
CA ILE A 66 14.02 -4.90 -9.30
C ILE A 66 12.54 -4.96 -9.64
N LYS A 67 12.16 -5.95 -10.44
CA LYS A 67 10.74 -6.21 -10.72
C LYS A 67 10.18 -7.12 -9.66
N LEU A 68 9.40 -6.54 -8.74
CA LEU A 68 8.75 -7.32 -7.72
C LEU A 68 7.52 -8.03 -8.28
N ASP A 69 7.36 -9.28 -7.87
CA ASP A 69 6.18 -10.06 -8.19
C ASP A 69 5.02 -9.63 -7.27
N LYS A 70 3.91 -9.28 -7.87
CA LYS A 70 2.71 -8.84 -7.16
C LYS A 70 2.23 -9.83 -6.11
N LYS A 71 2.23 -11.13 -6.43
CA LYS A 71 1.81 -12.16 -5.47
C LYS A 71 2.67 -12.17 -4.22
N ASN A 72 3.98 -12.04 -4.39
CA ASN A 72 4.90 -12.02 -3.27
C ASN A 72 4.71 -10.79 -2.40
N VAL A 73 4.45 -9.64 -3.00
CA VAL A 73 4.17 -8.41 -2.26
C VAL A 73 2.88 -8.56 -1.44
N ILE A 74 1.83 -9.11 -2.03
CA ILE A 74 0.56 -9.35 -1.33
C ILE A 74 0.76 -10.29 -0.15
N LEU A 75 1.50 -11.38 -0.32
CA LEU A 75 1.77 -12.32 0.77
C LEU A 75 2.57 -11.67 1.90
N ARG A 76 3.54 -10.83 1.56
CA ARG A 76 4.31 -10.09 2.57
C ARG A 76 3.44 -9.12 3.34
N LEU A 77 2.59 -8.36 2.66
CA LEU A 77 1.65 -7.45 3.30
C LEU A 77 0.69 -8.20 4.23
N GLN A 78 0.17 -9.33 3.78
CA GLN A 78 -0.69 -10.17 4.60
C GLN A 78 -0.02 -10.57 5.90
N LYS A 79 1.22 -11.04 5.83
CA LYS A 79 1.98 -11.43 7.02
C LYS A 79 2.23 -10.25 7.95
N ILE A 80 2.55 -9.09 7.40
CA ILE A 80 2.75 -7.89 8.20
C ILE A 80 1.48 -7.53 8.97
N PHE A 81 0.33 -7.50 8.29
CA PHE A 81 -0.94 -7.19 8.93
C PHE A 81 -1.33 -8.24 9.96
N GLU A 82 -1.14 -9.53 9.66
CA GLU A 82 -1.43 -10.60 10.62
C GLU A 82 -0.59 -10.49 11.89
N ASN A 83 0.63 -10.01 11.78
CA ASN A 83 1.49 -9.81 12.95
C ASN A 83 1.12 -8.57 13.76
N PHE A 84 0.67 -7.51 13.09
CA PHE A 84 0.34 -6.25 13.77
C PHE A 84 -1.07 -6.21 14.33
N ILE A 85 -2.02 -6.93 13.70
CA ILE A 85 -3.42 -6.91 14.10
C ILE A 85 -3.94 -8.34 14.35
N PRO A 86 -3.20 -9.20 15.06
CA PRO A 86 -3.48 -10.63 15.02
C PRO A 86 -4.70 -11.08 15.79
N LYS A 87 -5.20 -10.28 16.72
CA LYS A 87 -6.22 -10.75 17.67
C LYS A 87 -7.46 -9.87 17.74
N LEU A 88 -7.46 -8.75 17.04
CA LEU A 88 -8.52 -7.77 17.18
C LEU A 88 -9.54 -7.83 16.06
N VAL A 89 -9.18 -8.39 14.91
CA VAL A 89 -10.05 -8.40 13.73
C VAL A 89 -9.82 -9.64 12.90
N LYS A 90 -10.89 -10.14 12.26
CA LYS A 90 -10.75 -11.10 11.19
C LYS A 90 -10.23 -10.40 9.96
N PHE A 91 -9.25 -11.01 9.37
CA PHE A 91 -8.50 -10.43 8.27
C PHE A 91 -8.83 -11.16 6.98
N ASN A 92 -9.39 -10.44 6.02
CA ASN A 92 -9.66 -10.95 4.67
C ASN A 92 -8.92 -10.08 3.67
N LEU A 93 -7.99 -10.68 2.95
CA LEU A 93 -7.25 -9.97 1.92
C LEU A 93 -8.01 -10.04 0.60
N ILE A 94 -8.46 -8.89 0.11
CA ILE A 94 -9.09 -8.77 -1.20
C ILE A 94 -8.09 -8.10 -2.13
N ASN A 95 -7.74 -8.81 -3.19
CA ASN A 95 -6.85 -8.26 -4.20
C ASN A 95 -7.66 -7.48 -5.24
N ILE A 96 -7.58 -6.17 -5.17
CA ILE A 96 -8.25 -5.31 -6.14
C ILE A 96 -7.23 -4.83 -7.15
N ASN A 97 -7.39 -5.29 -8.38
CA ASN A 97 -6.54 -4.92 -9.50
C ASN A 97 -7.07 -3.64 -10.13
N LYS A 98 -6.82 -2.52 -9.49
CA LYS A 98 -7.17 -1.23 -10.08
C LYS A 98 -5.94 -0.39 -10.22
N ILE A 99 -5.27 -0.56 -11.29
CA ILE A 99 -4.32 0.51 -11.68
C ILE A 99 -4.00 0.35 -13.12
#